data_5c83b0bda2c34c3c7113a060eb5a669a
#
_entry.id   5c83b0bda2c34c3c7113a060eb5a669a
#
_cell.length_a   1.000
_cell.length_b   1.000
_cell.length_c   1.000
_cell.angle_alpha   90.00
_cell.angle_beta   90.00
_cell.angle_gamma   90.00
#
_symmetry.space_group_name_H-M   'P 1'
#
loop_
_entity.id
_entity.type
_entity.pdbx_description
1 polymer ?
#
loop_
_entity_poly.entity_id
_entity_poly.type
_entity_poly.pdbx_seq_one_letter_code
_entity_poly.pdbx_strand_id
1 'polypeptide(L)'
;MLILSVFGVLLFAILGACIGSFLTMATHRLPNKEDIIFKKSHCPKCGKELKIRSLIPIISFLWQRGKCLECGEKISIRYFLIEFVNCLAYVVLFLMFDFNFTCIYLCLLFSLIFTIIIVDIEHFEIPLYLQFPLLLFAVFHILFNSNIDPIYSMFSAFVYFVVIELCRILVEKIKHNNEVLGGGDTKIITICGLFLGLGNIGVFLLWTGIIGCIFGLLWRLCKKDKVFPFAMPIVVTLFVFVVRYYGVFG
;
A
#
# COMPACT_ATOMS: atom_id res chain seq x y z
N MET A 1 20.04 -25.03 9.60
CA MET A 1 18.94 -24.07 9.83
C MET A 1 19.42 -22.62 9.76
N LEU A 2 20.39 -22.17 10.54
CA LEU A 2 20.83 -20.76 10.58
C LEU A 2 21.26 -20.19 9.22
N ILE A 3 22.04 -20.93 8.42
CA ILE A 3 22.53 -20.49 7.09
C ILE A 3 21.35 -20.32 6.11
N LEU A 4 20.35 -21.20 6.16
CA LEU A 4 19.17 -21.13 5.29
C LEU A 4 18.31 -19.91 5.64
N SER A 5 18.15 -19.60 6.94
CA SER A 5 17.41 -18.41 7.37
C SER A 5 18.11 -17.09 7.01
N VAL A 6 19.46 -17.04 7.13
CA VAL A 6 20.24 -15.86 6.71
C VAL A 6 20.13 -15.63 5.21
N PHE A 7 20.24 -16.70 4.40
CA PHE A 7 20.05 -16.60 2.95
C PHE A 7 18.63 -16.13 2.58
N GLY A 8 17.60 -16.65 3.25
CA GLY A 8 16.21 -16.21 3.05
C GLY A 8 16.01 -14.72 3.38
N VAL A 9 16.55 -14.25 4.51
CA VAL A 9 16.49 -12.82 4.88
C VAL A 9 17.14 -11.96 3.81
N LEU A 10 18.34 -12.32 3.33
CA LEU A 10 19.01 -11.57 2.27
C LEU A 10 18.22 -11.57 0.96
N LEU A 11 17.66 -12.71 0.58
CA LEU A 11 16.83 -12.82 -0.63
C LEU A 11 15.59 -11.91 -0.55
N PHE A 12 14.84 -11.96 0.56
CA PHE A 12 13.65 -11.12 0.74
C PHE A 12 14.01 -9.63 0.89
N ALA A 13 15.14 -9.29 1.49
CA ALA A 13 15.63 -7.91 1.53
C ALA A 13 15.90 -7.38 0.11
N ILE A 14 16.59 -8.15 -0.73
CA ILE A 14 16.88 -7.77 -2.12
C ILE A 14 15.59 -7.65 -2.93
N LEU A 15 14.69 -8.64 -2.83
CA LEU A 15 13.40 -8.62 -3.53
C LEU A 15 12.57 -7.41 -3.10
N GLY A 16 12.47 -7.16 -1.80
CA GLY A 16 11.74 -6.02 -1.26
C GLY A 16 12.31 -4.69 -1.73
N ALA A 17 13.63 -4.55 -1.74
CA ALA A 17 14.30 -3.33 -2.24
C ALA A 17 14.09 -3.13 -3.75
N CYS A 18 14.19 -4.19 -4.56
CA CYS A 18 13.96 -4.12 -6.01
C CYS A 18 12.51 -3.76 -6.33
N ILE A 19 11.54 -4.38 -5.67
CA ILE A 19 10.12 -4.03 -5.82
C ILE A 19 9.89 -2.59 -5.34
N GLY A 20 10.46 -2.18 -4.21
CA GLY A 20 10.41 -0.80 -3.72
C GLY A 20 10.92 0.21 -4.75
N SER A 21 12.03 -0.08 -5.43
CA SER A 21 12.56 0.76 -6.51
C SER A 21 11.60 0.85 -7.70
N PHE A 22 10.96 -0.25 -8.07
CA PHE A 22 9.88 -0.23 -9.07
C PHE A 22 8.70 0.63 -8.61
N LEU A 23 8.28 0.51 -7.34
CA LEU A 23 7.17 1.31 -6.79
C LEU A 23 7.48 2.81 -6.81
N THR A 24 8.72 3.22 -6.56
CA THR A 24 9.10 4.65 -6.62
C THR A 24 8.87 5.24 -8.00
N MET A 25 9.20 4.47 -9.05
CA MET A 25 8.96 4.84 -10.43
C MET A 25 7.46 4.80 -10.77
N ALA A 26 6.76 3.73 -10.39
CA ALA A 26 5.35 3.52 -10.71
C ALA A 26 4.46 4.60 -10.06
N THR A 27 4.67 4.92 -8.79
CA THR A 27 3.91 5.96 -8.07
C THR A 27 4.09 7.36 -8.65
N HIS A 28 5.21 7.63 -9.31
CA HIS A 28 5.43 8.89 -10.01
C HIS A 28 4.81 8.89 -11.42
N ARG A 29 5.01 7.82 -12.18
CA ARG A 29 4.64 7.79 -13.61
C ARG A 29 3.16 7.49 -13.86
N LEU A 30 2.56 6.58 -13.08
CA LEU A 30 1.16 6.18 -13.28
C LEU A 30 0.18 7.35 -13.19
N PRO A 31 0.21 8.21 -12.15
CA PRO A 31 -0.68 9.37 -12.07
C PRO A 31 -0.44 10.38 -13.19
N ASN A 32 0.82 10.52 -13.63
CA ASN A 32 1.20 11.44 -14.70
C ASN A 32 1.00 10.88 -16.12
N LYS A 33 0.45 9.65 -16.24
CA LYS A 33 0.25 8.95 -17.52
C LYS A 33 1.53 8.81 -18.35
N GLU A 34 2.68 8.71 -17.67
CA GLU A 34 3.97 8.49 -18.32
C GLU A 34 4.21 7.00 -18.60
N ASP A 35 5.01 6.72 -19.62
CA ASP A 35 5.37 5.35 -19.99
C ASP A 35 6.25 4.70 -18.89
N ILE A 36 5.79 3.54 -18.40
CA ILE A 36 6.44 2.77 -17.35
C ILE A 36 7.46 1.78 -17.92
N ILE A 37 7.23 1.29 -19.14
CA ILE A 37 7.95 0.13 -19.70
C ILE A 37 9.18 0.59 -20.50
N PHE A 38 9.00 1.53 -21.41
CA PHE A 38 10.06 1.89 -22.38
C PHE A 38 10.89 3.09 -21.97
N LYS A 39 10.36 3.96 -21.09
CA LYS A 39 11.09 5.16 -20.65
C LYS A 39 12.14 4.81 -19.61
N LYS A 40 13.42 4.92 -19.96
CA LYS A 40 14.53 4.71 -19.02
C LYS A 40 14.49 5.70 -17.85
N SER A 41 15.06 5.28 -16.72
CA SER A 41 15.22 6.16 -15.56
C SER A 41 16.27 7.24 -15.86
N HIS A 42 15.94 8.49 -15.60
CA HIS A 42 16.79 9.66 -15.86
C HIS A 42 16.73 10.64 -14.69
N CYS A 43 17.74 11.46 -14.57
CA CYS A 43 17.73 12.53 -13.59
C CYS A 43 16.75 13.63 -14.04
N PRO A 44 15.76 14.04 -13.21
CA PRO A 44 14.80 15.06 -13.61
C PRO A 44 15.41 16.44 -13.88
N LYS A 45 16.61 16.71 -13.33
CA LYS A 45 17.27 18.00 -13.47
C LYS A 45 18.15 18.11 -14.71
N CYS A 46 19.01 17.12 -14.96
CA CYS A 46 19.94 17.17 -16.10
C CYS A 46 19.52 16.29 -17.28
N GLY A 47 18.45 15.52 -17.19
CA GLY A 47 17.92 14.65 -18.25
C GLY A 47 18.79 13.44 -18.61
N LYS A 48 19.98 13.28 -17.99
CA LYS A 48 20.86 12.14 -18.29
C LYS A 48 20.27 10.83 -17.77
N GLU A 49 20.38 9.77 -18.59
CA GLU A 49 19.99 8.41 -18.20
C GLU A 49 20.83 7.92 -17.02
N LEU A 50 20.17 7.24 -16.07
CA LEU A 50 20.82 6.66 -14.90
C LEU A 50 21.55 5.38 -15.30
N LYS A 51 22.80 5.26 -14.90
CA LYS A 51 23.60 4.03 -15.07
C LYS A 51 23.11 2.96 -14.08
N ILE A 52 23.35 1.68 -14.41
CA ILE A 52 22.96 0.53 -13.57
C ILE A 52 23.43 0.69 -12.11
N ARG A 53 24.63 1.21 -11.89
CA ARG A 53 25.16 1.48 -10.54
C ARG A 53 24.32 2.46 -9.73
N SER A 54 23.62 3.38 -10.40
CA SER A 54 22.73 4.36 -9.77
C SER A 54 21.30 3.84 -9.56
N LEU A 55 21.01 2.62 -10.03
CA LEU A 55 19.72 1.95 -9.94
C LEU A 55 19.70 0.84 -8.87
N ILE A 56 20.83 0.56 -8.20
CA ILE A 56 20.86 -0.41 -7.11
C ILE A 56 20.08 0.17 -5.92
N PRO A 57 18.95 -0.43 -5.53
CA PRO A 57 18.08 0.15 -4.51
C PRO A 57 18.81 0.34 -3.18
N ILE A 58 18.46 1.39 -2.45
CA ILE A 58 19.02 1.75 -1.14
C ILE A 58 20.53 2.06 -1.22
N ILE A 59 21.33 1.13 -1.75
CA ILE A 59 22.81 1.23 -1.80
C ILE A 59 23.26 2.40 -2.65
N SER A 60 22.64 2.61 -3.83
CA SER A 60 23.02 3.70 -4.71
C SER A 60 22.78 5.07 -4.07
N PHE A 61 21.67 5.24 -3.35
CA PHE A 61 21.36 6.47 -2.64
C PHE A 61 22.40 6.78 -1.54
N LEU A 62 22.76 5.76 -0.76
CA LEU A 62 23.77 5.91 0.31
C LEU A 62 25.15 6.20 -0.27
N TRP A 63 25.57 5.49 -1.30
CA TRP A 63 26.88 5.68 -1.94
C TRP A 63 27.00 7.07 -2.60
N GLN A 64 25.92 7.50 -3.29
CA GLN A 64 25.87 8.82 -3.93
C GLN A 64 25.60 9.96 -2.94
N ARG A 65 25.46 9.65 -1.63
CA ARG A 65 25.13 10.61 -0.57
C ARG A 65 23.89 11.46 -0.93
N GLY A 66 22.89 10.83 -1.56
CA GLY A 66 21.67 11.49 -1.98
C GLY A 66 21.85 12.54 -3.07
N LYS A 67 22.88 12.43 -3.93
CA LYS A 67 23.15 13.38 -5.01
C LYS A 67 23.33 12.68 -6.36
N CYS A 68 22.90 13.32 -7.44
CA CYS A 68 23.15 12.85 -8.79
C CYS A 68 24.64 12.88 -9.11
N LEU A 69 25.20 11.77 -9.64
CA LEU A 69 26.63 11.67 -9.98
C LEU A 69 27.05 12.61 -11.13
N GLU A 70 26.11 13.03 -11.97
CA GLU A 70 26.41 13.81 -13.16
C GLU A 70 26.28 15.33 -12.92
N CYS A 71 25.25 15.79 -12.18
CA CYS A 71 25.00 17.21 -11.96
C CYS A 71 25.06 17.66 -10.50
N GLY A 72 25.26 16.73 -9.53
CA GLY A 72 25.31 17.04 -8.11
C GLY A 72 23.98 17.41 -7.46
N GLU A 73 22.88 17.44 -8.21
CA GLU A 73 21.54 17.78 -7.68
C GLU A 73 21.09 16.77 -6.63
N LYS A 74 20.37 17.23 -5.61
CA LYS A 74 19.86 16.37 -4.52
C LYS A 74 18.78 15.41 -5.03
N ILE A 75 18.95 14.12 -4.71
CA ILE A 75 17.92 13.10 -4.93
C ILE A 75 16.94 13.17 -3.75
N SER A 76 15.63 13.16 -4.05
CA SER A 76 14.60 13.15 -3.01
C SER A 76 14.74 11.95 -2.09
N ILE A 77 14.69 12.17 -0.78
CA ILE A 77 14.69 11.11 0.26
C ILE A 77 13.51 10.14 0.09
N ARG A 78 12.44 10.57 -0.59
CA ARG A 78 11.26 9.75 -0.93
C ARG A 78 11.65 8.42 -1.57
N TYR A 79 12.61 8.43 -2.52
CA TYR A 79 13.08 7.22 -3.19
C TYR A 79 13.65 6.22 -2.20
N PHE A 80 14.58 6.68 -1.37
CA PHE A 80 15.20 5.85 -0.33
C PHE A 80 14.17 5.29 0.66
N LEU A 81 13.23 6.12 1.12
CA LEU A 81 12.22 5.71 2.10
C LEU A 81 11.29 4.62 1.56
N ILE A 82 10.84 4.74 0.30
CA ILE A 82 9.97 3.73 -0.31
C ILE A 82 10.71 2.39 -0.45
N GLU A 83 11.94 2.42 -0.95
CA GLU A 83 12.77 1.23 -1.08
C GLU A 83 13.07 0.57 0.27
N PHE A 84 13.41 1.37 1.26
CA PHE A 84 13.76 0.89 2.60
C PHE A 84 12.56 0.29 3.35
N VAL A 85 11.41 0.97 3.34
CA VAL A 85 10.18 0.47 3.99
C VAL A 85 9.71 -0.82 3.36
N ASN A 86 9.74 -0.91 2.02
CA ASN A 86 9.34 -2.13 1.32
C ASN A 86 10.32 -3.29 1.58
N CYS A 87 11.63 -3.01 1.60
CA CYS A 87 12.67 -3.96 1.99
C CYS A 87 12.44 -4.50 3.42
N LEU A 88 12.23 -3.60 4.37
CA LEU A 88 12.01 -3.97 5.77
C LEU A 88 10.75 -4.83 5.94
N ALA A 89 9.65 -4.47 5.28
CA ALA A 89 8.40 -5.22 5.34
C ALA A 89 8.58 -6.66 4.82
N TYR A 90 9.30 -6.84 3.73
CA TYR A 90 9.59 -8.17 3.18
C TYR A 90 10.40 -9.03 4.14
N VAL A 91 11.42 -8.46 4.77
CA VAL A 91 12.21 -9.14 5.80
C VAL A 91 11.35 -9.54 6.99
N VAL A 92 10.52 -8.63 7.50
CA VAL A 92 9.63 -8.89 8.64
C VAL A 92 8.63 -10.00 8.31
N LEU A 93 7.99 -9.94 7.14
CA LEU A 93 7.05 -10.97 6.71
C LEU A 93 7.71 -12.33 6.52
N PHE A 94 8.93 -12.37 5.97
CA PHE A 94 9.70 -13.62 5.89
C PHE A 94 10.04 -14.20 7.28
N LEU A 95 10.41 -13.34 8.23
CA LEU A 95 10.69 -13.80 9.61
C LEU A 95 9.44 -14.28 10.35
N MET A 96 8.25 -13.79 9.98
CA MET A 96 6.98 -14.20 10.59
C MET A 96 6.40 -15.49 9.97
N PHE A 97 6.55 -15.67 8.67
CA PHE A 97 5.85 -16.72 7.92
C PHE A 97 6.77 -17.75 7.26
N ASP A 98 8.09 -17.58 7.35
CA ASP A 98 9.08 -18.37 6.62
C ASP A 98 8.87 -18.36 5.08
N PHE A 99 9.62 -19.16 4.34
CA PHE A 99 9.49 -19.26 2.89
C PHE A 99 8.31 -20.15 2.51
N ASN A 100 7.15 -19.52 2.34
CA ASN A 100 5.95 -20.20 1.87
C ASN A 100 5.13 -19.29 0.94
N PHE A 101 4.09 -19.85 0.36
CA PHE A 101 3.21 -19.13 -0.54
C PHE A 101 2.51 -17.94 0.13
N THR A 102 2.10 -18.09 1.40
CA THR A 102 1.48 -17.03 2.21
C THR A 102 2.42 -15.83 2.37
N CYS A 103 3.70 -16.07 2.64
CA CYS A 103 4.71 -15.02 2.74
C CYS A 103 4.81 -14.20 1.44
N ILE A 104 4.89 -14.87 0.29
CA ILE A 104 4.96 -14.20 -1.02
C ILE A 104 3.69 -13.38 -1.27
N TYR A 105 2.53 -13.96 -0.99
CA TYR A 105 1.23 -13.29 -1.12
C TYR A 105 1.18 -12.01 -0.27
N LEU A 106 1.57 -12.09 1.02
CA LEU A 106 1.55 -10.94 1.94
C LEU A 106 2.58 -9.87 1.54
N CYS A 107 3.74 -10.26 1.03
CA CYS A 107 4.75 -9.33 0.51
C CYS A 107 4.20 -8.52 -0.68
N LEU A 108 3.58 -9.18 -1.63
CA LEU A 108 2.99 -8.52 -2.81
C LEU A 108 1.77 -7.66 -2.41
N LEU A 109 0.91 -8.15 -1.52
CA LEU A 109 -0.21 -7.38 -0.98
C LEU A 109 0.28 -6.13 -0.23
N PHE A 110 1.35 -6.26 0.58
CA PHE A 110 1.97 -5.10 1.24
C PHE A 110 2.44 -4.06 0.23
N SER A 111 3.15 -4.48 -0.81
CA SER A 111 3.65 -3.58 -1.86
C SER A 111 2.51 -2.83 -2.56
N LEU A 112 1.39 -3.50 -2.85
CA LEU A 112 0.20 -2.87 -3.42
C LEU A 112 -0.44 -1.86 -2.46
N ILE A 113 -0.65 -2.25 -1.20
CA ILE A 113 -1.19 -1.39 -0.15
C ILE A 113 -0.30 -0.17 0.05
N PHE A 114 1.01 -0.37 0.10
CA PHE A 114 1.98 0.71 0.26
C PHE A 114 1.95 1.69 -0.94
N THR A 115 1.76 1.17 -2.16
CA THR A 115 1.54 1.99 -3.36
C THR A 115 0.27 2.83 -3.25
N ILE A 116 -0.84 2.26 -2.78
CA ILE A 116 -2.10 2.98 -2.56
C ILE A 116 -1.88 4.13 -1.56
N ILE A 117 -1.19 3.86 -0.45
CA ILE A 117 -0.88 4.89 0.56
C ILE A 117 -0.07 6.04 -0.04
N ILE A 118 0.98 5.74 -0.82
CA ILE A 118 1.83 6.78 -1.41
C ILE A 118 1.03 7.63 -2.39
N VAL A 119 0.25 7.01 -3.28
CA VAL A 119 -0.55 7.73 -4.28
C VAL A 119 -1.62 8.58 -3.61
N ASP A 120 -2.29 8.06 -2.57
CA ASP A 120 -3.29 8.82 -1.80
C ASP A 120 -2.67 10.03 -1.08
N ILE A 121 -1.48 9.88 -0.48
CA ILE A 121 -0.75 10.98 0.17
C ILE A 121 -0.32 12.07 -0.82
N GLU A 122 -0.01 11.71 -2.05
CA GLU A 122 0.52 12.64 -3.06
C GLU A 122 -0.57 13.29 -3.92
N HIS A 123 -1.66 12.56 -4.21
CA HIS A 123 -2.67 12.98 -5.18
C HIS A 123 -4.08 13.10 -4.60
N PHE A 124 -4.33 12.60 -3.37
CA PHE A 124 -5.67 12.54 -2.74
C PHE A 124 -6.72 11.82 -3.58
N GLU A 125 -6.27 10.90 -4.44
CA GLU A 125 -7.11 10.11 -5.32
C GLU A 125 -6.61 8.67 -5.36
N ILE A 126 -7.56 7.72 -5.46
CA ILE A 126 -7.25 6.30 -5.59
C ILE A 126 -7.71 5.83 -6.97
N PRO A 127 -6.80 5.76 -7.95
CA PRO A 127 -7.14 5.38 -9.30
C PRO A 127 -7.60 3.93 -9.42
N LEU A 128 -8.43 3.63 -10.43
CA LEU A 128 -8.95 2.28 -10.69
C LEU A 128 -7.85 1.24 -10.92
N TYR A 129 -6.71 1.65 -11.49
CA TYR A 129 -5.59 0.74 -11.73
C TYR A 129 -4.91 0.22 -10.45
N LEU A 130 -5.18 0.83 -9.28
CA LEU A 130 -4.77 0.31 -7.96
C LEU A 130 -5.89 -0.47 -7.27
N GLN A 131 -7.15 -0.10 -7.49
CA GLN A 131 -8.30 -0.79 -6.91
C GLN A 131 -8.49 -2.18 -7.53
N PHE A 132 -8.26 -2.30 -8.86
CA PHE A 132 -8.42 -3.57 -9.56
C PHE A 132 -7.44 -4.67 -9.09
N PRO A 133 -6.11 -4.44 -8.97
CA PRO A 133 -5.23 -5.40 -8.35
C PRO A 133 -5.63 -5.78 -6.91
N LEU A 134 -6.10 -4.81 -6.10
CA LEU A 134 -6.56 -5.09 -4.74
C LEU A 134 -7.76 -6.05 -4.75
N LEU A 135 -8.70 -5.86 -5.68
CA LEU A 135 -9.80 -6.79 -5.90
C LEU A 135 -9.31 -8.19 -6.31
N LEU A 136 -8.30 -8.28 -7.19
CA LEU A 136 -7.70 -9.58 -7.56
C LEU A 136 -7.07 -10.28 -6.36
N PHE A 137 -6.38 -9.55 -5.48
CA PHE A 137 -5.87 -10.10 -4.22
C PHE A 137 -6.98 -10.61 -3.30
N ALA A 138 -8.13 -9.92 -3.25
CA ALA A 138 -9.29 -10.36 -2.48
C ALA A 138 -9.90 -11.66 -3.05
N VAL A 139 -10.08 -11.73 -4.37
CA VAL A 139 -10.57 -12.94 -5.04
C VAL A 139 -9.62 -14.11 -4.81
N PHE A 140 -8.32 -13.85 -4.95
CA PHE A 140 -7.30 -14.86 -4.66
C PHE A 140 -7.37 -15.35 -3.21
N HIS A 141 -7.52 -14.43 -2.25
CA HIS A 141 -7.69 -14.75 -0.83
C HIS A 141 -8.87 -15.71 -0.60
N ILE A 142 -10.00 -15.47 -1.25
CA ILE A 142 -11.19 -16.32 -1.16
C ILE A 142 -10.95 -17.71 -1.79
N LEU A 143 -10.38 -17.75 -2.99
CA LEU A 143 -10.21 -19.00 -3.75
C LEU A 143 -9.18 -19.96 -3.14
N PHE A 144 -8.15 -19.42 -2.50
CA PHE A 144 -7.07 -20.22 -1.91
C PHE A 144 -7.27 -20.55 -0.42
N ASN A 145 -8.34 -20.03 0.20
CA ASN A 145 -8.69 -20.37 1.57
C ASN A 145 -9.99 -21.21 1.61
N SER A 146 -9.87 -22.49 1.80
CA SER A 146 -11.01 -23.41 1.89
C SER A 146 -11.98 -23.11 3.03
N ASN A 147 -11.54 -22.34 4.03
CA ASN A 147 -12.36 -21.93 5.17
C ASN A 147 -13.25 -20.71 4.90
N ILE A 148 -13.13 -20.10 3.71
CA ILE A 148 -13.88 -18.92 3.33
C ILE A 148 -14.95 -19.30 2.31
N ASP A 149 -16.22 -19.05 2.65
CA ASP A 149 -17.33 -19.21 1.71
C ASP A 149 -17.37 -17.99 0.75
N PRO A 150 -17.23 -18.21 -0.57
CA PRO A 150 -17.25 -17.12 -1.54
C PRO A 150 -18.55 -16.34 -1.53
N ILE A 151 -19.70 -17.01 -1.37
CA ILE A 151 -21.02 -16.35 -1.35
C ILE A 151 -21.14 -15.44 -0.13
N TYR A 152 -20.69 -15.92 1.03
CA TYR A 152 -20.68 -15.14 2.27
C TYR A 152 -19.74 -13.92 2.16
N SER A 153 -18.58 -14.06 1.51
CA SER A 153 -17.65 -12.95 1.27
C SER A 153 -18.23 -11.89 0.34
N MET A 154 -18.91 -12.30 -0.73
CA MET A 154 -19.60 -11.38 -1.63
C MET A 154 -20.74 -10.64 -0.91
N PHE A 155 -21.53 -11.36 -0.09
CA PHE A 155 -22.56 -10.74 0.74
C PHE A 155 -21.97 -9.75 1.75
N SER A 156 -20.83 -10.09 2.35
CA SER A 156 -20.09 -9.18 3.24
C SER A 156 -19.68 -7.90 2.52
N ALA A 157 -19.10 -7.98 1.33
CA ALA A 157 -18.73 -6.80 0.54
C ALA A 157 -19.93 -5.91 0.24
N PHE A 158 -21.07 -6.50 -0.09
CA PHE A 158 -22.33 -5.75 -0.28
C PHE A 158 -22.75 -5.03 1.00
N VAL A 159 -22.71 -5.68 2.16
CA VAL A 159 -23.05 -5.05 3.44
C VAL A 159 -22.06 -3.91 3.78
N TYR A 160 -20.75 -4.10 3.56
CA TYR A 160 -19.76 -3.03 3.74
C TYR A 160 -20.06 -1.82 2.86
N PHE A 161 -20.40 -2.05 1.59
CA PHE A 161 -20.82 -0.99 0.67
C PHE A 161 -22.04 -0.24 1.20
N VAL A 162 -23.11 -0.96 1.59
CA VAL A 162 -24.34 -0.33 2.10
C VAL A 162 -24.10 0.48 3.36
N VAL A 163 -23.33 -0.08 4.31
CA VAL A 163 -23.03 0.61 5.58
C VAL A 163 -22.25 1.89 5.33
N ILE A 164 -21.20 1.86 4.50
CA ILE A 164 -20.39 3.06 4.27
C ILE A 164 -21.15 4.12 3.47
N GLU A 165 -21.97 3.71 2.48
CA GLU A 165 -22.80 4.65 1.72
C GLU A 165 -23.88 5.31 2.61
N LEU A 166 -24.49 4.56 3.51
CA LEU A 166 -25.42 5.13 4.49
C LEU A 166 -24.71 6.13 5.42
N CYS A 167 -23.53 5.79 5.92
CA CYS A 167 -22.71 6.70 6.72
C CYS A 167 -22.36 7.98 5.93
N ARG A 168 -21.96 7.83 4.66
CA ARG A 168 -21.66 8.97 3.78
C ARG A 168 -22.88 9.89 3.63
N ILE A 169 -24.03 9.36 3.26
CA ILE A 169 -25.27 10.11 3.08
C ILE A 169 -25.68 10.84 4.39
N LEU A 170 -25.56 10.16 5.54
CA LEU A 170 -25.88 10.77 6.83
C LEU A 170 -24.97 11.95 7.15
N VAL A 171 -23.65 11.79 6.95
CA VAL A 171 -22.68 12.87 7.25
C VAL A 171 -22.81 14.03 6.27
N GLU A 172 -23.07 13.78 4.98
CA GLU A 172 -23.35 14.81 3.98
C GLU A 172 -24.59 15.63 4.34
N LYS A 173 -25.67 14.99 4.81
CA LYS A 173 -26.88 15.69 5.29
C LYS A 173 -26.62 16.56 6.53
N ILE A 174 -25.78 16.08 7.48
CA ILE A 174 -25.47 16.82 8.71
C ILE A 174 -24.54 18.01 8.41
N LYS A 175 -23.57 17.85 7.52
CA LYS A 175 -22.57 18.90 7.24
C LYS A 175 -22.97 19.87 6.13
N HIS A 176 -24.05 19.62 5.40
CA HIS A 176 -24.44 20.36 4.20
C HIS A 176 -23.30 20.50 3.16
N ASN A 177 -22.42 19.51 3.09
CA ASN A 177 -21.25 19.51 2.23
C ASN A 177 -21.22 18.22 1.41
N ASN A 178 -21.09 18.30 0.09
CA ASN A 178 -21.27 17.16 -0.83
C ASN A 178 -20.04 16.28 -1.00
N GLU A 179 -18.93 16.51 -0.26
CA GLU A 179 -17.67 15.77 -0.41
C GLU A 179 -17.08 15.41 0.95
N VAL A 180 -17.71 14.50 1.66
CA VAL A 180 -17.21 14.08 2.98
C VAL A 180 -16.32 12.83 2.90
N LEU A 181 -16.55 11.96 1.94
CA LEU A 181 -15.79 10.74 1.70
C LEU A 181 -15.53 10.57 0.20
N GLY A 182 -14.29 10.31 -0.19
CA GLY A 182 -13.92 10.07 -1.58
C GLY A 182 -14.58 8.80 -2.14
N GLY A 183 -15.05 8.85 -3.39
CA GLY A 183 -15.61 7.66 -4.05
C GLY A 183 -14.61 6.50 -4.20
N GLY A 184 -13.30 6.77 -4.09
CA GLY A 184 -12.24 5.77 -4.04
C GLY A 184 -12.24 5.00 -2.72
N ASP A 185 -12.42 5.70 -1.60
CA ASP A 185 -12.44 5.11 -0.26
C ASP A 185 -13.60 4.13 -0.09
N THR A 186 -14.80 4.50 -0.57
CA THR A 186 -15.97 3.61 -0.55
C THR A 186 -15.69 2.29 -1.26
N LYS A 187 -15.05 2.34 -2.44
CA LYS A 187 -14.71 1.13 -3.21
C LYS A 187 -13.68 0.27 -2.49
N ILE A 188 -12.65 0.87 -1.89
CA ILE A 188 -11.66 0.12 -1.11
C ILE A 188 -12.32 -0.54 0.10
N ILE A 189 -13.17 0.16 0.86
CA ILE A 189 -13.90 -0.42 1.99
C ILE A 189 -14.79 -1.58 1.54
N THR A 190 -15.42 -1.47 0.38
CA THR A 190 -16.19 -2.57 -0.21
C THR A 190 -15.31 -3.79 -0.48
N ILE A 191 -14.12 -3.58 -1.06
CA ILE A 191 -13.15 -4.66 -1.29
C ILE A 191 -12.67 -5.26 0.04
N CYS A 192 -12.49 -4.45 1.09
CA CYS A 192 -12.16 -4.96 2.44
C CYS A 192 -13.20 -5.96 2.95
N GLY A 193 -14.47 -5.79 2.61
CA GLY A 193 -15.53 -6.73 2.94
C GLY A 193 -15.33 -8.14 2.37
N LEU A 194 -14.69 -8.26 1.20
CA LEU A 194 -14.32 -9.56 0.62
C LEU A 194 -13.25 -10.29 1.45
N PHE A 195 -12.30 -9.54 2.01
CA PHE A 195 -11.23 -10.12 2.82
C PHE A 195 -11.69 -10.52 4.23
N LEU A 196 -12.54 -9.70 4.85
CA LEU A 196 -12.74 -9.72 6.29
C LEU A 196 -14.02 -10.43 6.76
N GLY A 197 -15.00 -10.55 5.88
CA GLY A 197 -16.32 -11.12 6.23
C GLY A 197 -17.12 -10.21 7.18
N LEU A 198 -18.40 -10.55 7.38
CA LEU A 198 -19.35 -9.72 8.16
C LEU A 198 -18.97 -9.59 9.65
N GLY A 199 -18.44 -10.66 10.24
CA GLY A 199 -18.12 -10.66 11.68
C GLY A 199 -17.12 -9.61 12.11
N ASN A 200 -16.30 -9.12 11.18
CA ASN A 200 -15.23 -8.16 11.46
C ASN A 200 -15.59 -6.70 11.14
N ILE A 201 -16.78 -6.42 10.57
CA ILE A 201 -17.13 -5.07 10.10
C ILE A 201 -17.04 -4.01 11.21
N GLY A 202 -17.60 -4.29 12.38
CA GLY A 202 -17.61 -3.34 13.50
C GLY A 202 -16.20 -3.04 14.01
N VAL A 203 -15.39 -4.10 14.19
CA VAL A 203 -14.01 -3.96 14.68
C VAL A 203 -13.12 -3.30 13.64
N PHE A 204 -13.31 -3.62 12.35
CA PHE A 204 -12.60 -3.00 11.25
C PHE A 204 -12.89 -1.49 11.17
N LEU A 205 -14.15 -1.10 11.18
CA LEU A 205 -14.54 0.32 11.12
C LEU A 205 -14.06 1.09 12.36
N LEU A 206 -14.11 0.47 13.54
CA LEU A 206 -13.60 1.07 14.77
C LEU A 206 -12.09 1.35 14.67
N TRP A 207 -11.28 0.37 14.29
CA TRP A 207 -9.83 0.55 14.15
C TRP A 207 -9.48 1.51 13.03
N THR A 208 -10.15 1.45 11.89
CA THR A 208 -10.00 2.43 10.80
C THR A 208 -10.30 3.83 11.27
N GLY A 209 -11.36 4.01 12.08
CA GLY A 209 -11.71 5.30 12.68
C GLY A 209 -10.66 5.80 13.66
N ILE A 210 -10.16 4.95 14.57
CA ILE A 210 -9.12 5.31 15.55
C ILE A 210 -7.83 5.73 14.82
N ILE A 211 -7.35 4.90 13.90
CA ILE A 211 -6.13 5.20 13.12
C ILE A 211 -6.34 6.46 12.29
N GLY A 212 -7.53 6.62 11.68
CA GLY A 212 -7.89 7.81 10.89
C GLY A 212 -7.89 9.09 11.73
N CYS A 213 -8.44 9.04 12.95
CA CYS A 213 -8.41 10.19 13.87
C CYS A 213 -6.97 10.56 14.27
N ILE A 214 -6.16 9.58 14.66
CA ILE A 214 -4.76 9.82 15.04
C ILE A 214 -3.98 10.39 13.85
N PHE A 215 -4.08 9.76 12.68
CA PHE A 215 -3.39 10.19 11.49
C PHE A 215 -3.86 11.56 11.01
N GLY A 216 -5.16 11.84 11.01
CA GLY A 216 -5.73 13.13 10.64
C GLY A 216 -5.29 14.26 11.57
N LEU A 217 -5.18 14.00 12.88
CA LEU A 217 -4.64 14.97 13.84
C LEU A 217 -3.16 15.26 13.56
N LEU A 218 -2.34 14.23 13.38
CA LEU A 218 -0.92 14.39 13.05
C LEU A 218 -0.73 15.12 11.71
N TRP A 219 -1.53 14.78 10.69
CA TRP A 219 -1.50 15.43 9.39
C TRP A 219 -1.79 16.93 9.50
N ARG A 220 -2.84 17.29 10.24
CA ARG A 220 -3.24 18.67 10.46
C ARG A 220 -2.16 19.48 11.21
N LEU A 221 -1.45 18.85 12.16
CA LEU A 221 -0.35 19.48 12.89
C LEU A 221 0.87 19.72 11.98
N CYS A 222 1.17 18.78 11.07
CA CYS A 222 2.35 18.85 10.20
C CYS A 222 2.14 19.70 8.95
N LYS A 223 1.01 19.54 8.24
CA LYS A 223 0.76 20.18 6.94
C LYS A 223 -0.22 21.36 6.98
N LYS A 224 -0.98 21.53 8.07
CA LYS A 224 -2.04 22.55 8.24
C LYS A 224 -3.16 22.46 7.19
N ASP A 225 -3.23 21.39 6.40
CA ASP A 225 -4.26 21.17 5.40
C ASP A 225 -5.56 20.68 6.06
N LYS A 226 -6.70 21.09 5.48
CA LYS A 226 -8.04 20.67 5.97
C LYS A 226 -8.41 19.27 5.51
N VAL A 227 -7.82 18.79 4.41
CA VAL A 227 -8.07 17.47 3.82
C VAL A 227 -6.88 16.57 4.11
N PHE A 228 -7.13 15.32 4.48
CA PHE A 228 -6.08 14.32 4.70
C PHE A 228 -6.39 13.04 3.91
N PRO A 229 -5.36 12.28 3.50
CA PRO A 229 -5.53 11.05 2.75
C PRO A 229 -6.15 9.97 3.65
N PHE A 230 -7.38 9.52 3.33
CA PHE A 230 -8.12 8.60 4.18
C PHE A 230 -7.93 7.13 3.79
N ALA A 231 -7.37 6.83 2.61
CA ALA A 231 -7.08 5.46 2.23
C ALA A 231 -6.06 4.78 3.16
N MET A 232 -5.07 5.55 3.67
CA MET A 232 -4.02 5.01 4.55
C MET A 232 -4.59 4.27 5.76
N PRO A 233 -5.46 4.83 6.61
CA PRO A 233 -6.04 4.09 7.73
C PRO A 233 -6.84 2.86 7.30
N ILE A 234 -7.56 2.91 6.18
CA ILE A 234 -8.35 1.80 5.67
C ILE A 234 -7.44 0.60 5.31
N VAL A 235 -6.44 0.84 4.46
CA VAL A 235 -5.61 -0.25 3.93
C VAL A 235 -4.58 -0.77 4.94
N VAL A 236 -4.13 0.07 5.90
CA VAL A 236 -3.29 -0.38 7.02
C VAL A 236 -4.09 -1.31 7.93
N THR A 237 -5.32 -0.93 8.28
CA THR A 237 -6.22 -1.79 9.07
C THR A 237 -6.48 -3.10 8.34
N LEU A 238 -6.81 -3.06 7.04
CA LEU A 238 -6.98 -4.26 6.23
C LEU A 238 -5.76 -5.18 6.33
N PHE A 239 -4.55 -4.63 6.11
CA PHE A 239 -3.33 -5.43 6.12
C PHE A 239 -3.09 -6.12 7.46
N VAL A 240 -3.27 -5.42 8.57
CA VAL A 240 -3.15 -5.99 9.91
C VAL A 240 -4.12 -7.15 10.13
N PHE A 241 -5.38 -7.01 9.68
CA PHE A 241 -6.36 -8.09 9.79
C PHE A 241 -6.00 -9.30 8.93
N VAL A 242 -5.52 -9.09 7.70
CA VAL A 242 -5.10 -10.17 6.80
C VAL A 242 -3.88 -10.90 7.35
N VAL A 243 -2.87 -10.16 7.84
CA VAL A 243 -1.68 -10.76 8.48
C VAL A 243 -2.08 -11.59 9.71
N ARG A 244 -2.98 -11.06 10.55
CA ARG A 244 -3.49 -11.78 11.71
C ARG A 244 -4.24 -13.06 11.32
N TYR A 245 -5.06 -13.00 10.28
CA TYR A 245 -5.78 -14.16 9.76
C TYR A 245 -4.81 -15.30 9.40
N TYR A 246 -3.78 -15.02 8.62
CA TYR A 246 -2.78 -16.01 8.23
C TYR A 246 -1.85 -16.41 9.38
N GLY A 247 -1.62 -15.58 10.38
CA GLY A 247 -0.82 -15.90 11.56
C GLY A 247 -1.55 -16.80 12.58
N VAL A 248 -2.90 -16.87 12.53
CA VAL A 248 -3.71 -17.69 13.43
C VAL A 248 -4.19 -18.98 12.75
N PHE A 249 -4.45 -18.94 11.45
CA PHE A 249 -5.08 -20.04 10.68
C PHE A 249 -4.19 -20.62 9.56
N GLY A 250 -3.03 -20.07 9.31
CA GLY A 250 -2.00 -20.56 8.39
C GLY A 250 -0.85 -21.20 9.12
#